data_9b9bdf7d82c5088fe7e93fe1e491be37
#
_entry.id   9b9bdf7d82c5088fe7e93fe1e491be37
#
_cell.length_a   1.000
_cell.length_b   1.000
_cell.length_c   1.000
_cell.angle_alpha   90.00
_cell.angle_beta   90.00
_cell.angle_gamma   90.00
#
_symmetry.space_group_name_H-M   'P 1'
#
loop_
_entity.id
_entity.type
_entity.pdbx_description
1 polymer ?
#
loop_
_entity_poly.entity_id
_entity_poly.type
_entity_poly.pdbx_seq_one_letter_code
_entity_poly.pdbx_strand_id
1 'polypeptide(L)'
;TPLTFYMAAIVSIILGLFSFLLPNTPPQAKARSSAKSILGIDALILFRDKPYLIFFIAAIFVCIPLSFYFGFANLYLNQSGMQNAAGKMVMGQISEALFILAIPFLFNRIGVKKMLLIGMTAWILRYLCFAFGNIDSNIWMLYCGIILHGVCYDFFFVTGYMYTEKK
;
A
#
# COMPACT_ATOMS: atom_id res chain seq x y z
N THR A 1 19.82 -0.65 -15.30
CA THR A 1 20.07 -0.69 -16.77
C THR A 1 19.08 0.24 -17.47
N PRO A 2 19.47 0.95 -18.59
CA PRO A 2 18.54 1.83 -19.31
C PRO A 2 17.29 1.10 -19.84
N LEU A 3 17.37 -0.21 -20.04
CA LEU A 3 16.26 -1.05 -20.49
C LEU A 3 15.02 -0.94 -19.59
N THR A 4 15.20 -0.86 -18.28
CA THR A 4 14.09 -0.71 -17.32
C THR A 4 13.30 0.57 -17.55
N PHE A 5 14.01 1.67 -17.84
CA PHE A 5 13.37 2.96 -18.14
C PHE A 5 12.66 2.95 -19.50
N TYR A 6 13.22 2.30 -20.51
CA TYR A 6 12.55 2.13 -21.80
C TYR A 6 11.27 1.31 -21.68
N MET A 7 11.29 0.19 -20.94
CA MET A 7 10.10 -0.60 -20.69
C MET A 7 9.03 0.20 -19.95
N ALA A 8 9.41 0.93 -18.91
CA ALA A 8 8.48 1.79 -18.17
C ALA A 8 7.87 2.87 -19.08
N ALA A 9 8.67 3.51 -19.94
CA ALA A 9 8.19 4.52 -20.87
C ALA A 9 7.20 3.93 -21.89
N ILE A 10 7.50 2.78 -22.47
CA ILE A 10 6.61 2.10 -23.44
C ILE A 10 5.28 1.75 -22.77
N VAL A 11 5.29 1.14 -21.58
CA VAL A 11 4.05 0.79 -20.86
C VAL A 11 3.26 2.05 -20.50
N SER A 12 3.93 3.13 -20.09
CA SER A 12 3.25 4.40 -19.78
C SER A 12 2.58 5.01 -21.02
N ILE A 13 3.23 4.95 -22.18
CA ILE A 13 2.65 5.42 -23.45
C ILE A 13 1.40 4.59 -23.80
N ILE A 14 1.48 3.25 -23.69
CA ILE A 14 0.36 2.35 -23.95
C ILE A 14 -0.82 2.68 -23.01
N LEU A 15 -0.57 2.85 -21.71
CA LEU A 15 -1.60 3.25 -20.74
C LEU A 15 -2.18 4.64 -21.05
N GLY A 16 -1.32 5.59 -21.45
CA GLY A 16 -1.75 6.92 -21.87
C GLY A 16 -2.70 6.86 -23.07
N LEU A 17 -2.36 6.07 -24.08
CA LEU A 17 -3.23 5.86 -25.23
C LEU A 17 -4.54 5.13 -24.84
N PHE A 18 -4.44 4.13 -23.98
CA PHE A 18 -5.63 3.42 -23.46
C PHE A 18 -6.59 4.35 -22.71
N SER A 19 -6.08 5.39 -22.05
CA SER A 19 -6.91 6.34 -21.29
C SER A 19 -7.93 7.07 -22.17
N PHE A 20 -7.65 7.26 -23.48
CA PHE A 20 -8.61 7.85 -24.42
C PHE A 20 -9.78 6.93 -24.75
N LEU A 21 -9.67 5.63 -24.47
CA LEU A 21 -10.75 4.65 -24.67
C LEU A 21 -11.66 4.54 -23.43
N LEU A 22 -11.28 5.17 -22.31
CA LEU A 22 -12.10 5.14 -21.10
C LEU A 22 -13.39 5.95 -21.30
N PRO A 23 -14.52 5.50 -20.71
CA PRO A 23 -15.77 6.24 -20.78
C PRO A 23 -15.63 7.62 -20.12
N ASN A 24 -16.23 8.63 -20.75
CA ASN A 24 -16.25 9.97 -20.22
C ASN A 24 -17.03 10.02 -18.91
N THR A 25 -16.37 10.33 -17.82
CA THR A 25 -16.95 10.52 -16.48
C THR A 25 -16.90 12.00 -16.12
N PRO A 26 -17.94 12.79 -16.49
CA PRO A 26 -17.94 14.21 -16.18
C PRO A 26 -17.95 14.44 -14.67
N PRO A 27 -17.23 15.48 -14.17
CA PRO A 27 -17.19 15.79 -12.75
C PRO A 27 -18.61 16.14 -12.25
N GLN A 28 -19.04 15.48 -11.17
CA GLN A 28 -20.30 15.81 -10.49
C GLN A 28 -20.11 17.01 -9.56
N ALA A 29 -19.82 18.16 -10.09
CA ALA A 29 -19.68 19.38 -9.31
C ALA A 29 -21.07 19.84 -8.80
N LYS A 30 -21.43 19.47 -7.59
CA LYS A 30 -22.72 19.87 -6.97
C LYS A 30 -22.72 21.23 -6.29
N ALA A 31 -21.59 21.91 -6.10
CA ALA A 31 -21.52 23.21 -5.45
C ALA A 31 -20.29 24.02 -5.88
N ARG A 32 -20.38 25.35 -5.78
CA ARG A 32 -19.20 26.23 -5.85
C ARG A 32 -18.27 25.84 -4.72
N SER A 33 -17.09 25.32 -5.07
CA SER A 33 -16.08 24.97 -4.09
C SER A 33 -15.65 26.24 -3.36
N SER A 34 -15.89 26.29 -2.05
CA SER A 34 -15.35 27.35 -1.19
C SER A 34 -13.83 27.25 -1.15
N ALA A 35 -13.11 28.34 -0.97
CA ALA A 35 -11.67 28.33 -0.73
C ALA A 35 -11.28 27.40 0.43
N LYS A 36 -12.12 27.34 1.48
CA LYS A 36 -11.94 26.41 2.61
C LYS A 36 -12.03 24.93 2.19
N SER A 37 -12.96 24.62 1.29
CA SER A 37 -13.12 23.25 0.76
C SER A 37 -11.93 22.86 -0.12
N ILE A 38 -11.44 23.77 -0.96
CA ILE A 38 -10.26 23.55 -1.81
C ILE A 38 -9.00 23.31 -0.96
N LEU A 39 -8.85 24.05 0.13
CA LEU A 39 -7.72 23.89 1.07
C LEU A 39 -7.88 22.70 2.02
N GLY A 40 -9.00 21.98 1.95
CA GLY A 40 -9.27 20.82 2.81
C GLY A 40 -9.53 21.18 4.28
N ILE A 41 -9.76 22.47 4.60
CA ILE A 41 -10.00 22.92 5.98
C ILE A 41 -11.27 22.29 6.54
N ASP A 42 -12.27 22.07 5.69
CA ASP A 42 -13.53 21.42 6.09
C ASP A 42 -13.30 19.96 6.53
N ALA A 43 -12.27 19.30 6.00
CA ALA A 43 -11.92 17.93 6.40
C ALA A 43 -11.34 17.86 7.83
N LEU A 44 -10.87 18.95 8.41
CA LEU A 44 -10.38 18.98 9.80
C LEU A 44 -11.46 18.61 10.82
N ILE A 45 -12.75 18.73 10.45
CA ILE A 45 -13.86 18.30 11.28
C ILE A 45 -13.83 16.81 11.59
N LEU A 46 -13.23 16.00 10.68
CA LEU A 46 -13.07 14.55 10.87
C LEU A 46 -12.23 14.20 12.10
N PHE A 47 -11.32 15.09 12.50
CA PHE A 47 -10.49 14.88 13.71
C PHE A 47 -11.29 15.02 15.03
N ARG A 48 -12.52 15.51 15.01
CA ARG A 48 -13.43 15.46 16.16
C ARG A 48 -13.94 14.06 16.43
N ASP A 49 -13.92 13.18 15.42
CA ASP A 49 -14.25 11.77 15.57
C ASP A 49 -13.03 11.02 16.12
N LYS A 50 -13.08 10.61 17.39
CA LYS A 50 -11.98 9.94 18.08
C LYS A 50 -11.47 8.69 17.34
N PRO A 51 -12.33 7.77 16.82
CA PRO A 51 -11.87 6.64 16.02
C PRO A 51 -11.09 7.04 14.77
N TYR A 52 -11.52 8.12 14.09
CA TYR A 52 -10.83 8.62 12.92
C TYR A 52 -9.46 9.25 13.28
N LEU A 53 -9.40 10.01 14.36
CA LEU A 53 -8.17 10.61 14.85
C LEU A 53 -7.13 9.52 15.21
N ILE A 54 -7.56 8.46 15.90
CA ILE A 54 -6.69 7.32 16.23
C ILE A 54 -6.16 6.66 14.95
N PHE A 55 -7.03 6.41 13.98
CA PHE A 55 -6.64 5.86 12.69
C PHE A 55 -5.62 6.77 11.98
N PHE A 56 -5.87 8.07 11.94
CA PHE A 56 -4.98 9.05 11.30
C PHE A 56 -3.58 9.06 11.93
N ILE A 57 -3.52 9.08 13.26
CA ILE A 57 -2.25 9.02 14.00
C ILE A 57 -1.53 7.68 13.69
N ALA A 58 -2.25 6.56 13.72
CA ALA A 58 -1.68 5.27 13.37
C ALA A 58 -1.14 5.25 11.92
N ALA A 59 -1.85 5.89 10.97
CA ALA A 59 -1.41 5.99 9.59
C ALA A 59 -0.09 6.76 9.45
N ILE A 60 0.08 7.87 10.20
CA ILE A 60 1.36 8.60 10.24
C ILE A 60 2.49 7.68 10.73
N PHE A 61 2.28 6.94 11.81
CA PHE A 61 3.31 6.04 12.34
C PHE A 61 3.61 4.87 11.39
N VAL A 62 2.62 4.34 10.68
CA VAL A 62 2.84 3.25 9.70
C VAL A 62 3.58 3.74 8.45
N CYS A 63 3.51 5.04 8.12
CA CYS A 63 4.33 5.61 7.04
C CYS A 63 5.84 5.52 7.30
N ILE A 64 6.28 5.47 8.58
CA ILE A 64 7.70 5.32 8.93
C ILE A 64 8.24 3.96 8.43
N PRO A 65 7.70 2.80 8.87
CA PRO A 65 8.13 1.52 8.33
C PRO A 65 7.90 1.40 6.81
N LEU A 66 6.82 1.97 6.27
CA LEU A 66 6.59 1.99 4.83
C LEU A 66 7.76 2.64 4.07
N SER A 67 8.19 3.82 4.50
CA SER A 67 9.33 4.54 3.90
C SER A 67 10.62 3.74 4.04
N PHE A 68 10.81 3.09 5.18
CA PHE A 68 11.98 2.24 5.42
C PHE A 68 12.00 1.05 4.48
N TYR A 69 10.86 0.42 4.25
CA TYR A 69 10.76 -0.68 3.31
C TYR A 69 11.13 -0.26 1.89
N PHE A 70 10.54 0.80 1.37
CA PHE A 70 10.81 1.26 0.00
C PHE A 70 12.25 1.74 -0.18
N GLY A 71 12.84 2.37 0.85
CA GLY A 71 14.21 2.87 0.79
C GLY A 71 15.29 1.78 0.93
N PHE A 72 15.05 0.78 1.76
CA PHE A 72 16.12 -0.11 2.22
C PHE A 72 15.91 -1.60 1.93
N ALA A 73 14.69 -2.07 1.70
CA ALA A 73 14.45 -3.52 1.57
C ALA A 73 15.22 -4.16 0.41
N ASN A 74 15.27 -3.51 -0.75
CA ASN A 74 16.02 -4.02 -1.88
C ASN A 74 17.52 -4.09 -1.59
N LEU A 75 18.07 -3.02 -1.01
CA LEU A 75 19.48 -2.97 -0.61
C LEU A 75 19.80 -4.06 0.40
N TYR A 76 18.99 -4.20 1.44
CA TYR A 76 19.13 -5.22 2.47
C TYR A 76 19.13 -6.63 1.89
N LEU A 77 18.17 -6.97 1.02
CA LEU A 77 18.09 -8.29 0.40
C LEU A 77 19.30 -8.60 -0.49
N ASN A 78 19.81 -7.60 -1.24
CA ASN A 78 21.03 -7.75 -2.03
C ASN A 78 22.26 -7.96 -1.14
N GLN A 79 22.41 -7.17 -0.07
CA GLN A 79 23.52 -7.30 0.89
C GLN A 79 23.47 -8.62 1.66
N SER A 80 22.28 -9.15 1.90
CA SER A 80 22.08 -10.49 2.48
C SER A 80 22.45 -11.62 1.52
N GLY A 81 22.87 -11.33 0.28
CA GLY A 81 23.28 -12.33 -0.73
C GLY A 81 22.13 -12.83 -1.62
N MET A 82 20.93 -12.23 -1.54
CA MET A 82 19.78 -12.64 -2.38
C MET A 82 20.01 -12.22 -3.83
N GLN A 83 20.29 -13.17 -4.70
CA GLN A 83 20.41 -12.90 -6.13
C GLN A 83 19.09 -12.43 -6.71
N ASN A 84 19.15 -11.39 -7.58
CA ASN A 84 17.98 -10.79 -8.22
C ASN A 84 16.88 -10.39 -7.21
N ALA A 85 17.26 -9.69 -6.13
CA ALA A 85 16.35 -9.27 -5.08
C ALA A 85 15.16 -8.46 -5.63
N ALA A 86 15.42 -7.52 -6.57
CA ALA A 86 14.38 -6.72 -7.20
C ALA A 86 13.33 -7.57 -7.94
N GLY A 87 13.77 -8.60 -8.68
CA GLY A 87 12.87 -9.55 -9.35
C GLY A 87 12.03 -10.36 -8.35
N LYS A 88 12.63 -10.76 -7.22
CA LYS A 88 11.91 -11.51 -6.16
C LYS A 88 10.92 -10.60 -5.41
N MET A 89 11.22 -9.34 -5.25
CA MET A 89 10.29 -8.37 -4.64
C MET A 89 9.00 -8.18 -5.46
N VAL A 90 8.98 -8.51 -6.75
CA VAL A 90 7.75 -8.54 -7.56
C VAL A 90 6.69 -9.48 -6.98
N MET A 91 7.10 -10.54 -6.26
CA MET A 91 6.15 -11.41 -5.55
C MET A 91 5.30 -10.63 -4.53
N GLY A 92 5.85 -9.56 -3.95
CA GLY A 92 5.11 -8.66 -3.07
C GLY A 92 4.01 -7.90 -3.81
N GLN A 93 4.30 -7.38 -5.01
CA GLN A 93 3.30 -6.71 -5.84
C GLN A 93 2.23 -7.68 -6.36
N ILE A 94 2.62 -8.93 -6.71
CA ILE A 94 1.65 -9.96 -7.06
C ILE A 94 0.73 -10.25 -5.88
N SER A 95 1.27 -10.37 -4.67
CA SER A 95 0.50 -10.53 -3.44
C SER A 95 -0.48 -9.38 -3.24
N GLU A 96 -0.04 -8.13 -3.42
CA GLU A 96 -0.89 -6.93 -3.35
C GLU A 96 -2.04 -7.02 -4.38
N ALA A 97 -1.74 -7.31 -5.65
CA ALA A 97 -2.75 -7.45 -6.68
C ALA A 97 -3.82 -8.53 -6.35
N LEU A 98 -3.43 -9.61 -5.69
CA LEU A 98 -4.36 -10.65 -5.26
C LEU A 98 -5.22 -10.21 -4.06
N PHE A 99 -4.60 -9.56 -3.06
CA PHE A 99 -5.33 -9.13 -1.87
C PHE A 99 -6.26 -7.96 -2.16
N ILE A 100 -5.89 -7.02 -3.05
CA ILE A 100 -6.78 -5.92 -3.42
C ILE A 100 -8.10 -6.42 -4.02
N LEU A 101 -8.08 -7.52 -4.76
CA LEU A 101 -9.29 -8.14 -5.30
C LEU A 101 -10.16 -8.76 -4.18
N ALA A 102 -9.55 -9.20 -3.09
CA ALA A 102 -10.26 -9.78 -1.95
C ALA A 102 -10.81 -8.71 -0.98
N ILE A 103 -10.27 -7.49 -0.98
CA ILE A 103 -10.63 -6.41 -0.05
C ILE A 103 -12.13 -6.15 0.02
N PRO A 104 -12.88 -5.96 -1.08
CA PRO A 104 -14.30 -5.63 -1.00
C PRO A 104 -15.11 -6.71 -0.25
N PHE A 105 -14.77 -7.97 -0.46
CA PHE A 105 -15.41 -9.09 0.21
C PHE A 105 -15.03 -9.15 1.71
N LEU A 106 -13.74 -9.00 2.01
CA LEU A 106 -13.23 -9.04 3.37
C LEU A 106 -13.71 -7.83 4.19
N PHE A 107 -13.76 -6.66 3.58
CA PHE A 107 -14.23 -5.43 4.22
C PHE A 107 -15.65 -5.57 4.78
N ASN A 108 -16.55 -6.17 4.00
CA ASN A 108 -17.92 -6.39 4.42
C ASN A 108 -18.05 -7.50 5.50
N ARG A 109 -17.16 -8.49 5.48
CA ARG A 109 -17.24 -9.67 6.36
C ARG A 109 -16.49 -9.49 7.69
N ILE A 110 -15.31 -8.89 7.64
CA ILE A 110 -14.39 -8.75 8.79
C ILE A 110 -14.56 -7.40 9.48
N GLY A 111 -14.85 -6.36 8.70
CA GLY A 111 -14.99 -4.98 9.16
C GLY A 111 -13.65 -4.24 9.30
N VAL A 112 -13.73 -2.92 9.22
CA VAL A 112 -12.58 -1.99 9.16
C VAL A 112 -11.56 -2.22 10.27
N LYS A 113 -12.02 -2.24 11.53
CA LYS A 113 -11.13 -2.35 12.69
C LYS A 113 -10.25 -3.58 12.66
N LYS A 114 -10.84 -4.74 12.34
CA LYS A 114 -10.09 -6.00 12.30
C LYS A 114 -9.13 -6.03 11.12
N MET A 115 -9.52 -5.49 9.97
CA MET A 115 -8.66 -5.41 8.81
C MET A 115 -7.43 -4.53 9.08
N LEU A 116 -7.61 -3.34 9.66
CA LEU A 116 -6.51 -2.47 10.06
C LEU A 116 -5.57 -3.17 11.04
N LEU A 117 -6.10 -3.90 12.04
CA LEU A 117 -5.30 -4.66 12.99
C LEU A 117 -4.50 -5.79 12.32
N ILE A 118 -5.11 -6.51 11.37
CA ILE A 118 -4.41 -7.55 10.59
C ILE A 118 -3.28 -6.92 9.78
N GLY A 119 -3.53 -5.80 9.11
CA GLY A 119 -2.51 -5.06 8.37
C GLY A 119 -1.33 -4.63 9.24
N MET A 120 -1.60 -4.05 10.42
CA MET A 120 -0.56 -3.65 11.37
C MET A 120 0.23 -4.86 11.91
N THR A 121 -0.45 -5.97 12.23
CA THR A 121 0.20 -7.20 12.66
C THR A 121 1.07 -7.77 11.55
N ALA A 122 0.60 -7.74 10.30
CA ALA A 122 1.38 -8.18 9.15
C ALA A 122 2.66 -7.31 8.96
N TRP A 123 2.62 -6.00 9.25
CA TRP A 123 3.81 -5.14 9.28
C TRP A 123 4.84 -5.63 10.30
N ILE A 124 4.41 -5.94 11.52
CA ILE A 124 5.30 -6.46 12.56
C ILE A 124 5.93 -7.79 12.12
N LEU A 125 5.10 -8.74 11.67
CA LEU A 125 5.56 -10.06 11.22
C LEU A 125 6.54 -9.95 10.05
N ARG A 126 6.29 -9.04 9.12
CA ARG A 126 7.16 -8.78 7.99
C ARG A 126 8.56 -8.36 8.41
N TYR A 127 8.66 -7.40 9.32
CA TYR A 127 9.96 -6.95 9.80
C TYR A 127 10.65 -8.00 10.65
N LEU A 128 9.92 -8.80 11.44
CA LEU A 128 10.49 -9.95 12.12
C LEU A 128 11.03 -10.99 11.11
N CYS A 129 10.30 -11.25 10.04
CA CYS A 129 10.76 -12.12 8.96
C CYS A 129 12.06 -11.61 8.32
N PHE A 130 12.20 -10.31 8.09
CA PHE A 130 13.45 -9.75 7.58
C PHE A 130 14.56 -9.78 8.64
N ALA A 131 14.26 -9.47 9.89
CA ALA A 131 15.26 -9.42 10.96
C ALA A 131 15.88 -10.80 11.26
N PHE A 132 15.07 -11.86 11.21
CA PHE A 132 15.52 -13.24 11.49
C PHE A 132 15.77 -14.07 10.24
N GLY A 133 15.44 -13.55 9.06
CA GLY A 133 15.66 -14.21 7.78
C GLY A 133 17.15 -14.21 7.42
N ASN A 134 17.63 -15.37 6.96
CA ASN A 134 19.00 -15.56 6.49
C ASN A 134 18.99 -16.47 5.27
N ILE A 135 19.86 -16.18 4.28
CA ILE A 135 19.91 -16.93 3.03
C ILE A 135 20.33 -18.38 3.26
N ASP A 136 21.28 -18.61 4.17
CA ASP A 136 21.86 -19.92 4.36
C ASP A 136 20.99 -20.85 5.21
N SER A 137 20.24 -20.29 6.19
CA SER A 137 19.48 -21.10 7.15
C SER A 137 17.96 -20.91 7.05
N ASN A 138 17.47 -19.69 6.86
CA ASN A 138 16.04 -19.36 6.96
C ASN A 138 15.54 -18.50 5.79
N ILE A 139 15.94 -18.84 4.57
CA ILE A 139 15.57 -18.11 3.34
C ILE A 139 14.04 -17.93 3.18
N TRP A 140 13.27 -18.90 3.65
CA TRP A 140 11.81 -18.86 3.61
C TRP A 140 11.22 -17.65 4.36
N MET A 141 11.90 -17.17 5.43
CA MET A 141 11.48 -15.97 6.15
C MET A 141 11.62 -14.73 5.28
N LEU A 142 12.69 -14.61 4.49
CA LEU A 142 12.86 -13.50 3.55
C LEU A 142 11.74 -13.48 2.51
N TYR A 143 11.38 -14.62 1.96
CA TYR A 143 10.25 -14.73 1.02
C TYR A 143 8.91 -14.43 1.69
N CYS A 144 8.69 -14.91 2.91
CA CYS A 144 7.51 -14.59 3.70
C CYS A 144 7.41 -13.07 3.91
N GLY A 145 8.52 -12.41 4.30
CA GLY A 145 8.58 -10.96 4.44
C GLY A 145 8.26 -10.20 3.14
N ILE A 146 8.66 -10.74 1.99
CA ILE A 146 8.31 -10.15 0.69
C ILE A 146 6.81 -10.32 0.41
N ILE A 147 6.26 -11.52 0.56
CA ILE A 147 4.86 -11.84 0.24
C ILE A 147 3.88 -11.12 1.18
N LEU A 148 4.24 -10.92 2.44
CA LEU A 148 3.42 -10.17 3.40
C LEU A 148 3.15 -8.72 2.97
N HIS A 149 3.83 -8.23 1.90
CA HIS A 149 3.62 -6.88 1.39
C HIS A 149 2.16 -6.59 1.07
N GLY A 150 1.48 -7.47 0.34
CA GLY A 150 0.08 -7.28 -0.02
C GLY A 150 -0.83 -7.17 1.21
N VAL A 151 -0.66 -8.08 2.18
CA VAL A 151 -1.46 -8.01 3.41
C VAL A 151 -1.19 -6.72 4.18
N CYS A 152 0.09 -6.35 4.37
CA CYS A 152 0.45 -5.13 5.08
C CYS A 152 -0.15 -3.89 4.45
N TYR A 153 0.00 -3.77 3.13
CA TYR A 153 -0.37 -2.58 2.39
C TYR A 153 -1.88 -2.48 2.23
N ASP A 154 -2.52 -3.51 1.70
CA ASP A 154 -3.93 -3.48 1.36
C ASP A 154 -4.83 -3.43 2.60
N PHE A 155 -4.52 -4.23 3.60
CA PHE A 155 -5.34 -4.27 4.83
C PHE A 155 -5.20 -3.01 5.67
N PHE A 156 -4.15 -2.23 5.49
CA PHE A 156 -4.01 -0.97 6.19
C PHE A 156 -4.36 0.22 5.30
N PHE A 157 -3.67 0.41 4.18
CA PHE A 157 -3.82 1.63 3.37
C PHE A 157 -5.10 1.61 2.52
N VAL A 158 -5.38 0.52 1.79
CA VAL A 158 -6.59 0.44 0.96
C VAL A 158 -7.84 0.43 1.84
N THR A 159 -7.83 -0.34 2.94
CA THR A 159 -8.94 -0.33 3.91
C THR A 159 -9.10 1.04 4.56
N GLY A 160 -8.00 1.71 4.92
CA GLY A 160 -7.99 3.04 5.49
C GLY A 160 -8.55 4.10 4.55
N TYR A 161 -8.21 4.00 3.26
CA TYR A 161 -8.79 4.85 2.22
C TYR A 161 -10.31 4.68 2.14
N MET A 162 -10.79 3.42 2.03
CA MET A 162 -12.22 3.13 2.02
C MET A 162 -12.95 3.58 3.30
N TYR A 163 -12.27 3.53 4.45
CA TYR A 163 -12.80 4.02 5.71
C TYR A 163 -12.95 5.54 5.71
N THR A 164 -11.95 6.26 5.19
CA THR A 164 -11.98 7.71 5.07
C THR A 164 -13.07 8.19 4.13
N GLU A 165 -13.26 7.48 3.01
CA GLU A 165 -14.30 7.81 2.02
C GLU A 165 -15.73 7.67 2.57
N LYS A 166 -15.91 6.79 3.57
CA LYS A 166 -17.22 6.60 4.24
C LYS A 166 -17.51 7.60 5.36
N LYS A 167 -16.57 8.48 5.69
CA LYS A 167 -16.69 9.50 6.75
C LYS A 167 -17.04 10.87 6.19
#